data_4b598ce9ef707f9ab4cae830d3772cd9
#
_entry.id   4b598ce9ef707f9ab4cae830d3772cd9
#
_cell.length_a   1.000
_cell.length_b   1.000
_cell.length_c   1.000
_cell.angle_alpha   90.00
_cell.angle_beta   90.00
_cell.angle_gamma   90.00
#
_symmetry.space_group_name_H-M   'P 1'
#
loop_
_entity.id
_entity.type
_entity.pdbx_description
1 polymer ?
#
loop_
_entity_poly.entity_id
_entity_poly.type
_entity_poly.pdbx_seq_one_letter_code
_entity_poly.pdbx_strand_id
1 'polypeptide(L)'
;RDRLRSRGLGDVYKRQVVVPGKTLQEVSKILPGNADSEVDIYITENHIVFEFDNTTVVSRLIEGEYFKIEQMLSSDYETKVKINKRELLDCIDRATLLVKEGDKKPIIMNVTDDSVQLKINSFIGSMDEEIDVKKDGKDILIGFNPKFFIDALRVIDDEEVALYMVNPKAPCFIKDDDETYIYLILPVNFNAAAN
;
A
#
# COMPACT_ATOMS: atom_id res chain seq x y z
N ARG A 1 -25.91 -7.82 21.88
CA ARG A 1 -25.56 -7.83 20.43
C ARG A 1 -25.70 -6.40 19.94
N ASP A 2 -24.59 -5.69 19.83
CA ASP A 2 -24.59 -4.34 19.27
C ASP A 2 -24.61 -4.45 17.74
N ARG A 3 -25.70 -3.98 17.17
CA ARG A 3 -25.92 -3.97 15.73
C ARG A 3 -25.35 -2.67 15.17
N LEU A 4 -24.20 -2.75 14.51
CA LEU A 4 -23.64 -1.62 13.82
C LEU A 4 -24.30 -1.49 12.44
N ARG A 5 -25.31 -0.62 12.33
CA ARG A 5 -25.87 -0.21 11.04
C ARG A 5 -25.14 1.04 10.59
N SER A 6 -24.42 0.97 9.49
CA SER A 6 -23.89 2.16 8.81
C SER A 6 -25.03 2.94 8.12
N ARG A 7 -25.80 3.68 8.90
CA ARG A 7 -26.65 4.76 8.39
C ARG A 7 -26.37 6.00 9.21
N GLY A 8 -25.92 7.04 8.54
CA GLY A 8 -25.38 8.26 9.05
C GLY A 8 -26.06 8.90 10.23
N LEU A 9 -25.25 9.67 10.98
CA LEU A 9 -25.58 10.66 12.02
C LEU A 9 -26.07 10.09 13.36
N GLY A 10 -25.14 9.89 14.25
CA GLY A 10 -25.31 9.65 15.66
C GLY A 10 -24.01 9.15 16.24
N ASP A 11 -23.69 9.46 17.49
CA ASP A 11 -22.48 9.02 18.20
C ASP A 11 -22.18 7.54 17.95
N VAL A 12 -21.41 7.27 16.92
CA VAL A 12 -20.91 5.94 16.59
C VAL A 12 -19.75 5.70 17.54
N TYR A 13 -19.90 4.79 18.48
CA TYR A 13 -18.77 4.25 19.23
C TYR A 13 -17.72 3.76 18.23
N LYS A 14 -16.65 4.50 18.06
CA LYS A 14 -15.50 4.10 17.23
C LYS A 14 -14.86 2.88 17.88
N ARG A 15 -15.23 1.70 17.43
CA ARG A 15 -14.61 0.45 17.85
C ARG A 15 -13.62 0.02 16.78
N GLN A 16 -12.37 -0.11 17.16
CA GLN A 16 -11.30 -0.60 16.30
C GLN A 16 -11.05 -2.08 16.60
N VAL A 17 -11.00 -2.90 15.55
CA VAL A 17 -10.70 -4.33 15.67
C VAL A 17 -9.75 -4.75 14.54
N VAL A 18 -8.94 -5.76 14.81
CA VAL A 18 -8.00 -6.31 13.81
C VAL A 18 -8.59 -7.60 13.24
N VAL A 19 -8.96 -7.54 11.96
CA VAL A 19 -9.55 -8.67 11.23
C VAL A 19 -8.47 -9.37 10.42
N PRO A 20 -8.37 -10.73 10.44
CA PRO A 20 -7.44 -11.44 9.57
C PRO A 20 -7.71 -11.12 8.09
N GLY A 21 -6.68 -10.69 7.35
CA GLY A 21 -6.80 -10.36 5.92
C GLY A 21 -7.33 -11.52 5.08
N LYS A 22 -6.98 -12.77 5.44
CA LYS A 22 -7.53 -13.96 4.78
C LYS A 22 -9.05 -14.05 4.92
N THR A 23 -9.60 -13.69 6.08
CA THR A 23 -11.06 -13.66 6.28
C THR A 23 -11.73 -12.69 5.32
N LEU A 24 -11.18 -11.46 5.20
CA LEU A 24 -11.73 -10.46 4.28
C LEU A 24 -11.62 -10.92 2.81
N GLN A 25 -10.53 -11.57 2.44
CA GLN A 25 -10.36 -12.14 1.09
C GLN A 25 -11.38 -13.25 0.79
N GLU A 26 -11.67 -14.13 1.74
CA GLU A 26 -12.68 -15.18 1.54
C GLU A 26 -14.10 -14.61 1.53
N VAL A 27 -14.41 -13.68 2.42
CA VAL A 27 -15.71 -12.97 2.42
C VAL A 27 -15.93 -12.26 1.09
N SER A 28 -14.92 -11.54 0.56
CA SER A 28 -15.03 -10.80 -0.71
C SER A 28 -15.36 -11.70 -1.91
N LYS A 29 -14.95 -12.98 -1.90
CA LYS A 29 -15.23 -13.94 -2.98
C LYS A 29 -16.66 -14.46 -2.98
N ILE A 30 -17.30 -14.46 -1.82
CA ILE A 30 -18.63 -15.04 -1.63
C ILE A 30 -19.71 -13.99 -1.43
N LEU A 31 -19.34 -12.71 -1.35
CA LEU A 31 -20.30 -11.62 -1.32
C LEU A 31 -21.12 -11.58 -2.61
N PRO A 32 -22.45 -11.38 -2.52
CA PRO A 32 -23.26 -11.18 -3.70
C PRO A 32 -22.82 -9.92 -4.46
N GLY A 33 -22.65 -10.04 -5.78
CA GLY A 33 -22.15 -8.94 -6.64
C GLY A 33 -23.16 -7.81 -6.90
N ASN A 34 -24.28 -7.77 -6.18
CA ASN A 34 -25.32 -6.76 -6.36
C ASN A 34 -25.06 -5.57 -5.43
N ALA A 35 -25.08 -4.36 -5.99
CA ALA A 35 -24.88 -3.12 -5.24
C ALA A 35 -25.92 -2.88 -4.12
N ASP A 36 -27.09 -3.51 -4.23
CA ASP A 36 -28.18 -3.38 -3.27
C ASP A 36 -28.16 -4.43 -2.13
N SER A 37 -27.19 -5.35 -2.16
CA SER A 37 -27.06 -6.37 -1.13
C SER A 37 -26.53 -5.78 0.17
N GLU A 38 -27.21 -6.01 1.27
CA GLU A 38 -26.78 -5.61 2.61
C GLU A 38 -25.98 -6.73 3.27
N VAL A 39 -24.90 -6.35 3.99
CA VAL A 39 -24.11 -7.25 4.82
C VAL A 39 -24.21 -6.77 6.26
N ASP A 40 -24.76 -7.62 7.12
CA ASP A 40 -24.74 -7.36 8.56
C ASP A 40 -23.42 -7.78 9.16
N ILE A 41 -22.75 -6.86 9.88
CA ILE A 41 -21.48 -7.13 10.56
C ILE A 41 -21.68 -7.02 12.06
N TYR A 42 -21.34 -8.11 12.76
CA TYR A 42 -21.39 -8.16 14.23
C TYR A 42 -19.98 -8.31 14.78
N ILE A 43 -19.65 -7.50 15.76
CA ILE A 43 -18.36 -7.54 16.45
C ILE A 43 -18.59 -7.88 17.92
N THR A 44 -17.99 -8.97 18.35
CA THR A 44 -17.93 -9.38 19.75
C THR A 44 -16.55 -9.05 20.33
N GLU A 45 -16.25 -9.52 21.53
CA GLU A 45 -14.93 -9.33 22.14
C GLU A 45 -13.80 -9.98 21.32
N ASN A 46 -14.03 -11.18 20.80
CA ASN A 46 -13.01 -12.01 20.15
C ASN A 46 -13.35 -12.44 18.71
N HIS A 47 -14.54 -12.10 18.20
CA HIS A 47 -14.99 -12.54 16.89
C HIS A 47 -15.64 -11.41 16.10
N ILE A 48 -15.53 -11.52 14.78
CA ILE A 48 -16.32 -10.79 13.80
C ILE A 48 -17.21 -11.78 13.04
N VAL A 49 -18.45 -11.41 12.81
CA VAL A 49 -19.45 -12.20 12.08
C VAL A 49 -19.98 -11.38 10.94
N PHE A 50 -19.98 -11.94 9.75
CA PHE A 50 -20.61 -11.38 8.56
C PHE A 50 -21.83 -12.23 8.24
N GLU A 51 -23.01 -11.59 8.09
CA GLU A 51 -24.25 -12.24 7.70
C GLU A 51 -24.81 -11.58 6.45
N PHE A 52 -25.03 -12.34 5.42
CA PHE A 52 -25.64 -11.92 4.17
C PHE A 52 -26.37 -13.09 3.51
N ASP A 53 -27.52 -12.83 2.91
CA ASP A 53 -28.40 -13.87 2.38
C ASP A 53 -28.62 -14.99 3.41
N ASN A 54 -28.29 -16.22 3.04
CA ASN A 54 -28.37 -17.41 3.93
C ASN A 54 -26.97 -17.84 4.43
N THR A 55 -25.99 -16.94 4.38
CA THR A 55 -24.58 -17.23 4.72
C THR A 55 -24.18 -16.50 5.99
N THR A 56 -23.56 -17.23 6.90
CA THR A 56 -22.92 -16.66 8.10
C THR A 56 -21.44 -17.03 8.11
N VAL A 57 -20.56 -16.04 8.13
CA VAL A 57 -19.11 -16.22 8.26
C VAL A 57 -18.65 -15.72 9.61
N VAL A 58 -18.02 -16.59 10.39
CA VAL A 58 -17.47 -16.27 11.70
C VAL A 58 -15.96 -16.34 11.65
N SER A 59 -15.29 -15.28 12.10
CA SER A 59 -13.83 -15.25 12.20
C SER A 59 -13.38 -14.75 13.56
N ARG A 60 -12.28 -15.31 14.07
CA ARG A 60 -11.66 -14.81 15.28
C ARG A 60 -10.87 -13.53 14.96
N LEU A 61 -10.99 -12.53 15.83
CA LEU A 61 -10.19 -11.31 15.76
C LEU A 61 -8.74 -11.60 16.15
N ILE A 62 -7.81 -10.83 15.58
CA ILE A 62 -6.41 -10.83 15.99
C ILE A 62 -6.31 -10.01 17.27
N GLU A 63 -5.72 -10.59 18.31
CA GLU A 63 -5.48 -9.91 19.58
C GLU A 63 -4.34 -8.87 19.43
N GLY A 64 -4.52 -7.72 20.05
CA GLY A 64 -3.54 -6.63 20.05
C GLY A 64 -4.15 -5.28 19.71
N GLU A 65 -3.42 -4.23 20.05
CA GLU A 65 -3.78 -2.87 19.65
C GLU A 65 -3.45 -2.65 18.17
N TYR A 66 -4.36 -2.02 17.45
CA TYR A 66 -4.10 -1.59 16.09
C TYR A 66 -3.07 -0.47 16.07
N PHE A 67 -2.23 -0.45 15.06
CA PHE A 67 -1.24 0.61 14.90
C PHE A 67 -1.91 1.98 14.89
N LYS A 68 -1.34 2.92 15.62
CA LYS A 68 -1.76 4.33 15.60
C LYS A 68 -1.29 4.98 14.30
N ILE A 69 -1.99 4.70 13.21
CA ILE A 69 -1.64 5.15 11.86
C ILE A 69 -1.50 6.67 11.81
N GLU A 70 -2.34 7.41 12.53
CA GLU A 70 -2.30 8.87 12.59
C GLU A 70 -0.93 9.42 13.03
N GLN A 71 -0.20 8.68 13.88
CA GLN A 71 1.15 9.07 14.30
C GLN A 71 2.23 8.76 13.25
N MET A 72 1.91 7.90 12.28
CA MET A 72 2.81 7.52 11.20
C MET A 72 2.57 8.36 9.95
N LEU A 73 1.38 8.97 9.81
CA LEU A 73 1.02 9.85 8.71
C LEU A 73 1.62 11.23 8.97
N SER A 74 2.87 11.44 8.58
CA SER A 74 3.47 12.77 8.53
C SER A 74 3.03 13.46 7.25
N SER A 75 2.59 14.72 7.35
CA SER A 75 2.37 15.58 6.20
C SER A 75 3.67 16.19 5.66
N ASP A 76 4.75 16.07 6.43
CA ASP A 76 6.05 16.64 6.06
C ASP A 76 6.74 15.75 5.03
N TYR A 77 7.26 16.35 3.99
CA TYR A 77 8.10 15.70 3.01
C TYR A 77 9.28 16.60 2.66
N GLU A 78 10.40 16.00 2.33
CA GLU A 78 11.57 16.70 1.77
C GLU A 78 11.69 16.49 0.27
N THR A 79 11.01 15.46 -0.25
CA THR A 79 10.98 15.12 -1.68
C THR A 79 9.57 14.68 -2.07
N LYS A 80 8.97 15.37 -3.03
CA LYS A 80 7.72 14.97 -3.69
C LYS A 80 8.03 14.66 -5.15
N VAL A 81 7.55 13.54 -5.65
CA VAL A 81 7.72 13.11 -7.05
C VAL A 81 6.36 12.83 -7.65
N LYS A 82 5.99 13.52 -8.73
CA LYS A 82 4.85 13.15 -9.57
C LYS A 82 5.34 12.36 -10.76
N ILE A 83 4.82 11.16 -10.94
CA ILE A 83 5.28 10.19 -11.93
C ILE A 83 4.10 9.51 -12.61
N ASN A 84 4.24 9.19 -13.90
CA ASN A 84 3.25 8.39 -14.61
C ASN A 84 3.15 7.00 -13.98
N LYS A 85 1.94 6.64 -13.52
CA LYS A 85 1.68 5.38 -12.82
C LYS A 85 2.02 4.16 -13.66
N ARG A 86 1.63 4.18 -14.95
CA ARG A 86 1.80 3.04 -15.84
C ARG A 86 3.27 2.81 -16.14
N GLU A 87 4.04 3.87 -16.43
CA GLU A 87 5.46 3.76 -16.68
C GLU A 87 6.21 3.22 -15.45
N LEU A 88 5.88 3.72 -14.25
CA LEU A 88 6.46 3.22 -13.01
C LEU A 88 6.11 1.75 -12.77
N LEU A 89 4.84 1.36 -12.95
CA LEU A 89 4.39 -0.01 -12.76
C LEU A 89 5.07 -0.95 -13.75
N ASP A 90 5.09 -0.61 -15.04
CA ASP A 90 5.68 -1.43 -16.09
C ASP A 90 7.21 -1.60 -15.88
N CYS A 91 7.90 -0.55 -15.43
CA CYS A 91 9.31 -0.59 -15.08
C CYS A 91 9.57 -1.53 -13.90
N ILE A 92 8.78 -1.41 -12.81
CA ILE A 92 8.93 -2.27 -11.63
C ILE A 92 8.54 -3.73 -11.95
N ASP A 93 7.51 -3.97 -12.75
CA ASP A 93 7.13 -5.31 -13.19
C ASP A 93 8.28 -5.97 -13.98
N ARG A 94 8.95 -5.25 -14.89
CA ARG A 94 10.14 -5.76 -15.59
C ARG A 94 11.28 -6.08 -14.63
N ALA A 95 11.52 -5.23 -13.64
CA ALA A 95 12.53 -5.44 -12.61
C ALA A 95 12.31 -6.76 -11.85
N THR A 96 11.05 -7.11 -11.57
CA THR A 96 10.73 -8.35 -10.83
C THR A 96 11.09 -9.62 -11.60
N LEU A 97 11.18 -9.58 -12.93
CA LEU A 97 11.62 -10.72 -13.73
C LEU A 97 13.08 -11.12 -13.47
N LEU A 98 13.86 -10.18 -12.94
CA LEU A 98 15.26 -10.41 -12.55
C LEU A 98 15.43 -10.92 -11.11
N VAL A 99 14.32 -11.08 -10.36
CA VAL A 99 14.34 -11.54 -8.96
C VAL A 99 13.71 -12.90 -8.87
N LYS A 100 14.45 -13.89 -8.34
CA LYS A 100 13.88 -15.21 -8.08
C LYS A 100 12.90 -15.15 -6.91
N GLU A 101 11.88 -16.01 -6.96
CA GLU A 101 10.96 -16.20 -5.85
C GLU A 101 11.71 -16.53 -4.56
N GLY A 102 11.53 -15.69 -3.52
CA GLY A 102 12.26 -15.79 -2.26
C GLY A 102 13.48 -14.87 -2.12
N ASP A 103 14.02 -14.32 -3.21
CA ASP A 103 15.08 -13.30 -3.16
C ASP A 103 14.50 -11.94 -2.71
N LYS A 104 15.06 -11.39 -1.64
CA LYS A 104 14.66 -10.07 -1.11
C LYS A 104 15.49 -8.94 -1.74
N LYS A 105 15.68 -8.97 -3.07
CA LYS A 105 16.42 -7.91 -3.75
C LYS A 105 15.58 -6.64 -3.84
N PRO A 106 16.09 -5.52 -3.32
CA PRO A 106 15.41 -4.23 -3.46
C PRO A 106 15.53 -3.70 -4.88
N ILE A 107 14.52 -2.98 -5.32
CA ILE A 107 14.68 -2.00 -6.38
C ILE A 107 15.21 -0.71 -5.76
N ILE A 108 16.23 -0.13 -6.37
CA ILE A 108 16.83 1.12 -5.92
C ILE A 108 16.29 2.24 -6.78
N MET A 109 15.71 3.21 -6.13
CA MET A 109 15.16 4.41 -6.71
C MET A 109 16.10 5.57 -6.41
N ASN A 110 16.71 6.13 -7.45
CA ASN A 110 17.51 7.33 -7.38
C ASN A 110 16.74 8.49 -8.01
N VAL A 111 16.27 9.38 -7.18
CA VAL A 111 15.52 10.57 -7.60
C VAL A 111 16.48 11.73 -7.70
N THR A 112 16.63 12.26 -8.90
CA THR A 112 17.41 13.47 -9.20
C THR A 112 16.53 14.44 -9.97
N ASP A 113 16.94 15.65 -10.13
CA ASP A 113 16.20 16.77 -10.75
C ASP A 113 14.85 16.43 -11.43
N ASP A 114 14.87 15.98 -12.69
CA ASP A 114 13.66 15.71 -13.47
C ASP A 114 13.46 14.23 -13.79
N SER A 115 14.23 13.33 -13.14
CA SER A 115 14.15 11.90 -13.43
C SER A 115 14.22 11.02 -12.19
N VAL A 116 13.66 9.84 -12.32
CA VAL A 116 13.80 8.72 -11.40
C VAL A 116 14.49 7.58 -12.11
N GLN A 117 15.69 7.24 -11.66
CA GLN A 117 16.42 6.07 -12.12
C GLN A 117 16.07 4.88 -11.22
N LEU A 118 15.60 3.79 -11.83
CA LEU A 118 15.25 2.54 -11.16
C LEU A 118 16.28 1.47 -11.50
N LYS A 119 16.97 0.99 -10.48
CA LYS A 119 18.02 -0.04 -10.60
C LYS A 119 17.67 -1.28 -9.82
N ILE A 120 17.97 -2.42 -10.42
CA ILE A 120 18.02 -3.70 -9.73
C ILE A 120 19.21 -4.48 -10.24
N ASN A 121 19.92 -5.12 -9.31
CA ASN A 121 21.05 -5.98 -9.63
C ASN A 121 20.83 -7.35 -8.97
N SER A 122 20.82 -8.40 -9.78
CA SER A 122 20.60 -9.76 -9.35
C SER A 122 21.59 -10.72 -9.97
N PHE A 123 21.53 -11.98 -9.56
CA PHE A 123 22.35 -13.05 -10.11
C PHE A 123 22.03 -13.36 -11.59
N ILE A 124 20.81 -13.01 -12.05
CA ILE A 124 20.34 -13.32 -13.40
C ILE A 124 20.61 -12.16 -14.38
N GLY A 125 20.78 -10.96 -13.86
CA GLY A 125 21.00 -9.77 -14.66
C GLY A 125 20.77 -8.50 -13.88
N SER A 126 20.87 -7.39 -14.58
CA SER A 126 20.64 -6.06 -14.04
C SER A 126 19.69 -5.27 -14.93
N MET A 127 18.94 -4.35 -14.32
CA MET A 127 18.13 -3.37 -15.02
C MET A 127 18.52 -1.99 -14.50
N ASP A 128 18.57 -1.04 -15.40
CA ASP A 128 18.80 0.38 -15.14
C ASP A 128 17.90 1.16 -16.10
N GLU A 129 16.78 1.64 -15.60
CA GLU A 129 15.80 2.39 -16.39
C GLU A 129 15.55 3.76 -15.77
N GLU A 130 15.30 4.74 -16.60
CA GLU A 130 15.03 6.12 -16.21
C GLU A 130 13.64 6.52 -16.67
N ILE A 131 12.91 7.22 -15.78
CA ILE A 131 11.56 7.71 -16.02
C ILE A 131 11.55 9.21 -15.74
N ASP A 132 11.01 10.00 -16.67
CA ASP A 132 10.82 11.43 -16.48
C ASP A 132 9.77 11.71 -15.40
N VAL A 133 10.07 12.67 -14.52
CA VAL A 133 9.22 13.02 -13.41
C VAL A 133 9.18 14.52 -13.17
N LYS A 134 8.22 14.95 -12.36
CA LYS A 134 8.19 16.28 -11.77
C LYS A 134 8.56 16.16 -10.31
N LYS A 135 9.78 16.58 -9.95
CA LYS A 135 10.27 16.58 -8.57
C LYS A 135 10.10 17.96 -7.93
N ASP A 136 9.73 17.93 -6.66
CA ASP A 136 9.84 19.06 -5.75
C ASP A 136 10.64 18.62 -4.52
N GLY A 137 11.64 19.39 -4.15
CA GLY A 137 12.50 19.11 -3.01
C GLY A 137 13.85 18.49 -3.35
N LYS A 138 14.41 17.71 -2.41
CA LYS A 138 15.80 17.20 -2.45
C LYS A 138 15.90 15.92 -3.29
N ASP A 139 17.13 15.66 -3.73
CA ASP A 139 17.48 14.36 -4.29
C ASP A 139 17.45 13.28 -3.22
N ILE A 140 17.06 12.08 -3.61
CA ILE A 140 16.98 10.95 -2.67
C ILE A 140 17.34 9.64 -3.35
N LEU A 141 18.14 8.83 -2.65
CA LEU A 141 18.45 7.45 -3.01
C LEU A 141 17.84 6.53 -1.98
N ILE A 142 16.89 5.69 -2.39
CA ILE A 142 16.09 4.87 -1.48
C ILE A 142 15.81 3.50 -2.10
N GLY A 143 15.78 2.45 -1.29
CA GLY A 143 15.49 1.10 -1.74
C GLY A 143 14.13 0.61 -1.26
N PHE A 144 13.43 -0.16 -2.10
CA PHE A 144 12.13 -0.72 -1.78
C PHE A 144 11.98 -2.17 -2.21
N ASN A 145 11.08 -2.88 -1.56
CA ASN A 145 10.59 -4.15 -2.09
C ASN A 145 9.61 -3.85 -3.25
N PRO A 146 9.93 -4.27 -4.48
CA PRO A 146 9.12 -3.95 -5.67
C PRO A 146 7.67 -4.40 -5.55
N LYS A 147 7.41 -5.51 -4.85
CA LYS A 147 6.07 -6.06 -4.68
C LYS A 147 5.09 -5.06 -4.05
N PHE A 148 5.54 -4.30 -3.05
CA PHE A 148 4.65 -3.34 -2.36
C PHE A 148 4.25 -2.17 -3.25
N PHE A 149 5.13 -1.73 -4.15
CA PHE A 149 4.77 -0.74 -5.17
C PHE A 149 3.76 -1.31 -6.17
N ILE A 150 4.01 -2.53 -6.66
CA ILE A 150 3.10 -3.21 -7.60
C ILE A 150 1.71 -3.35 -6.99
N ASP A 151 1.62 -3.81 -5.74
CA ASP A 151 0.34 -4.01 -5.04
C ASP A 151 -0.42 -2.69 -4.90
N ALA A 152 0.26 -1.58 -4.58
CA ALA A 152 -0.35 -0.26 -4.47
C ALA A 152 -0.75 0.31 -5.85
N LEU A 153 0.15 0.30 -6.83
CA LEU A 153 -0.08 0.91 -8.14
C LEU A 153 -1.18 0.22 -8.94
N ARG A 154 -1.41 -1.09 -8.72
CA ARG A 154 -2.47 -1.84 -9.43
C ARG A 154 -3.88 -1.47 -9.00
N VAL A 155 -4.06 -0.92 -7.81
CA VAL A 155 -5.38 -0.57 -7.26
C VAL A 155 -5.66 0.93 -7.27
N ILE A 156 -4.71 1.76 -7.68
CA ILE A 156 -4.89 3.19 -7.89
C ILE A 156 -5.41 3.40 -9.31
N ASP A 157 -6.47 4.18 -9.46
CA ASP A 157 -7.08 4.47 -10.77
C ASP A 157 -6.43 5.65 -11.49
N ASP A 158 -5.72 6.54 -10.77
CA ASP A 158 -5.10 7.73 -11.32
C ASP A 158 -4.03 7.43 -12.38
N GLU A 159 -3.87 8.30 -13.37
CA GLU A 159 -2.82 8.20 -14.40
C GLU A 159 -1.45 8.64 -13.87
N GLU A 160 -1.41 9.63 -12.99
CA GLU A 160 -0.20 10.09 -12.28
C GLU A 160 -0.34 9.78 -10.79
N VAL A 161 0.74 9.40 -10.15
CA VAL A 161 0.83 9.21 -8.70
C VAL A 161 1.86 10.15 -8.10
N ALA A 162 1.62 10.56 -6.86
CA ALA A 162 2.56 11.38 -6.11
C ALA A 162 3.22 10.55 -4.99
N LEU A 163 4.55 10.50 -5.01
CA LEU A 163 5.38 9.84 -4.01
C LEU A 163 5.93 10.91 -3.06
N TYR A 164 5.73 10.73 -1.78
CA TYR A 164 6.22 11.65 -0.74
C TYR A 164 7.23 10.94 0.14
N MET A 165 8.42 11.50 0.26
CA MET A 165 9.56 10.94 0.98
C MET A 165 10.21 12.00 1.86
N VAL A 166 10.66 11.62 3.05
CA VAL A 166 11.39 12.50 3.97
C VAL A 166 12.89 12.22 3.92
N ASN A 167 13.26 10.95 4.02
CA ASN A 167 14.65 10.51 3.99
C ASN A 167 14.72 9.01 3.62
N PRO A 168 15.92 8.45 3.33
CA PRO A 168 16.07 7.06 2.89
C PRO A 168 15.66 5.99 3.91
N LYS A 169 15.38 6.35 5.15
CA LYS A 169 14.96 5.41 6.22
C LYS A 169 13.51 5.58 6.65
N ALA A 170 12.87 6.64 6.22
CA ALA A 170 11.46 6.91 6.48
C ALA A 170 10.56 6.25 5.42
N PRO A 171 9.30 5.96 5.75
CA PRO A 171 8.35 5.46 4.77
C PRO A 171 8.18 6.39 3.56
N CYS A 172 7.93 5.79 2.38
CA CYS A 172 7.39 6.50 1.25
C CYS A 172 5.86 6.44 1.32
N PHE A 173 5.21 7.57 1.12
CA PHE A 173 3.76 7.64 1.00
C PHE A 173 3.37 7.83 -0.46
N ILE A 174 2.34 7.10 -0.90
CA ILE A 174 1.65 7.34 -2.17
C ILE A 174 0.26 7.82 -1.80
N LYS A 175 -0.08 9.04 -2.18
CA LYS A 175 -1.38 9.62 -1.90
C LYS A 175 -1.76 10.65 -2.96
N ASP A 176 -3.05 10.88 -3.13
CA ASP A 176 -3.57 12.00 -3.91
C ASP A 176 -3.59 13.30 -3.08
N ASP A 177 -3.88 14.41 -3.75
CA ASP A 177 -3.93 15.72 -3.09
C ASP A 177 -5.15 15.85 -2.14
N ASP A 178 -6.21 15.07 -2.36
CA ASP A 178 -7.43 15.03 -1.53
C ASP A 178 -7.38 13.98 -0.41
N GLU A 179 -6.30 13.23 -0.32
CA GLU A 179 -6.09 12.13 0.64
C GLU A 179 -7.22 11.09 0.65
N THR A 180 -7.79 10.80 -0.53
CA THR A 180 -8.84 9.77 -0.68
C THR A 180 -8.27 8.36 -0.48
N TYR A 181 -6.97 8.19 -0.72
CA TYR A 181 -6.19 7.00 -0.37
C TYR A 181 -4.79 7.39 0.12
N ILE A 182 -4.24 6.56 0.98
CA ILE A 182 -2.85 6.67 1.44
C ILE A 182 -2.25 5.27 1.50
N TYR A 183 -1.17 5.06 0.73
CA TYR A 183 -0.32 3.88 0.83
C TYR A 183 0.99 4.25 1.51
N LEU A 184 1.40 3.43 2.48
CA LEU A 184 2.65 3.56 3.19
C LEU A 184 3.55 2.39 2.81
N ILE A 185 4.70 2.68 2.22
CA ILE A 185 5.68 1.68 1.79
C ILE A 185 6.96 1.89 2.56
N LEU A 186 7.35 0.88 3.35
CA LEU A 186 8.59 0.92 4.11
C LEU A 186 9.80 0.71 3.19
N PRO A 187 10.86 1.52 3.37
CA PRO A 187 12.11 1.29 2.66
C PRO A 187 12.82 0.04 3.18
N VAL A 188 13.70 -0.50 2.36
CA VAL A 188 14.61 -1.58 2.74
C VAL A 188 16.05 -1.11 2.70
N ASN A 189 16.83 -1.58 3.66
CA ASN A 189 18.27 -1.28 3.65
C ASN A 189 18.95 -1.99 2.48
N PHE A 190 19.83 -1.28 1.80
CA PHE A 190 20.66 -1.80 0.73
C PHE A 190 22.09 -1.26 0.86
N ASN A 191 23.02 -1.95 0.27
CA ASN A 191 24.41 -1.50 0.24
C ASN A 191 24.65 -0.75 -1.08
N ALA A 192 24.76 0.57 -1.01
CA ALA A 192 24.97 1.42 -2.18
C ALA A 192 26.30 1.14 -2.92
N ALA A 193 27.27 0.49 -2.27
CA ALA A 193 28.56 0.16 -2.87
C ALA A 193 28.53 -1.19 -3.63
N ALA A 194 27.45 -1.96 -3.55
CA ALA A 194 27.32 -3.29 -4.16
C ALA A 194 26.38 -3.33 -5.39
N ASN A 195 25.89 -2.14 -5.84
CA ASN A 195 24.97 -1.99 -6.96
C ASN A 195 25.53 -1.10 -8.05
#